data_27e3e683ffcdb92eb9ecb81a8296bb2e
#
_entry.id   27e3e683ffcdb92eb9ecb81a8296bb2e
#
_cell.length_a   1.000
_cell.length_b   1.000
_cell.length_c   1.000
_cell.angle_alpha   90.00
_cell.angle_beta   90.00
_cell.angle_gamma   90.00
#
_symmetry.space_group_name_H-M   'P 1'
#
loop_
_entity.id
_entity.type
_entity.pdbx_description
1 polymer ?
#
loop_
_entity_poly.entity_id
_entity_poly.type
_entity_poly.pdbx_seq_one_letter_code
_entity_poly.pdbx_strand_id
1 'polypeptide(L)'
;LGDVYKRQVIYMAKGNISVDSENLFPIIKKWLYSDKDIFLRELVSNGCDAVTKLKKLASIGEAQIDESEKFKVTVSIFKDAKKLVISDNGIGMTAEEIDKYINQIAFSGASDFLSKYKEEDDKGSQIIGHFGLGFYSAFMVAYSVEIDSLSYQDGAKAAKWTCDGSMEFDLTDGDRTERGTTITLNIAEDSEEFLEESTIRQILHKYCAFLPIEIYVEVPEDKHEDHCDLSLIHI
;
A
#
# COMPACT_ATOMS: atom_id res chain seq x y z
N LEU A 1 4.96 60.47 -42.35
CA LEU A 1 4.75 59.03 -42.59
C LEU A 1 5.78 58.26 -41.80
N GLY A 2 5.43 57.91 -40.58
CA GLY A 2 6.26 57.13 -39.68
C GLY A 2 5.55 55.86 -39.32
N ASP A 3 6.06 54.76 -39.82
CA ASP A 3 5.63 53.42 -39.44
C ASP A 3 5.93 53.11 -37.99
N VAL A 4 4.87 52.99 -37.23
CA VAL A 4 4.96 52.52 -35.84
C VAL A 4 4.98 51.00 -35.86
N TYR A 5 6.17 50.42 -35.83
CA TYR A 5 6.35 49.00 -35.59
C TYR A 5 5.93 48.70 -34.14
N LYS A 6 4.73 48.18 -33.94
CA LYS A 6 4.33 47.55 -32.66
C LYS A 6 5.17 46.28 -32.47
N ARG A 7 6.23 46.40 -31.68
CA ARG A 7 6.91 45.19 -31.12
C ARG A 7 5.93 44.45 -30.24
N GLN A 8 5.43 43.34 -30.72
CA GLN A 8 4.69 42.38 -29.91
C GLN A 8 5.68 41.70 -28.96
N VAL A 9 5.68 42.12 -27.70
CA VAL A 9 6.48 41.47 -26.66
C VAL A 9 5.80 40.16 -26.35
N ILE A 10 6.36 39.06 -26.87
CA ILE A 10 5.94 37.70 -26.46
C ILE A 10 6.44 37.50 -25.02
N TYR A 11 5.54 37.58 -24.08
CA TYR A 11 5.82 37.18 -22.72
C TYR A 11 5.97 35.67 -22.68
N MET A 12 7.19 35.16 -22.68
CA MET A 12 7.50 33.79 -22.32
C MET A 12 7.45 33.69 -20.79
N ALA A 13 6.29 33.33 -20.24
CA ALA A 13 6.18 32.99 -18.82
C ALA A 13 6.72 31.57 -18.64
N LYS A 14 7.83 31.42 -17.93
CA LYS A 14 8.23 30.15 -17.31
C LYS A 14 7.56 30.08 -15.95
N GLY A 15 6.68 29.13 -15.74
CA GLY A 15 6.04 28.84 -14.46
C GLY A 15 6.21 27.36 -14.13
N ASN A 16 6.16 27.02 -12.86
CA ASN A 16 6.05 25.64 -12.40
C ASN A 16 4.57 25.24 -12.43
N ILE A 17 4.29 24.01 -12.87
CA ILE A 17 2.95 23.42 -12.71
C ILE A 17 2.80 23.11 -11.24
N SER A 18 1.82 23.72 -10.57
CA SER A 18 1.41 23.37 -9.22
C SER A 18 0.21 22.45 -9.29
N VAL A 19 0.20 21.38 -8.50
CA VAL A 19 -0.96 20.52 -8.32
C VAL A 19 -1.69 21.03 -7.07
N ASP A 20 -2.96 21.37 -7.21
CA ASP A 20 -3.82 21.67 -6.10
C ASP A 20 -4.19 20.34 -5.42
N SER A 21 -3.65 20.14 -4.21
CA SER A 21 -3.82 18.90 -3.46
C SER A 21 -5.29 18.62 -3.07
N GLU A 22 -6.12 19.66 -2.91
CA GLU A 22 -7.56 19.48 -2.59
C GLU A 22 -8.32 18.73 -3.68
N ASN A 23 -7.87 18.82 -4.92
CA ASN A 23 -8.49 18.14 -6.06
C ASN A 23 -7.86 16.77 -6.38
N LEU A 24 -6.77 16.39 -5.70
CA LEU A 24 -6.01 15.21 -6.05
C LEU A 24 -6.75 13.91 -5.73
N PHE A 25 -7.34 13.77 -4.54
CA PHE A 25 -8.12 12.58 -4.15
C PHE A 25 -9.34 12.33 -5.04
N PRO A 26 -10.17 13.35 -5.37
CA PRO A 26 -11.26 13.18 -6.34
C PRO A 26 -10.76 12.74 -7.72
N ILE A 27 -9.59 13.22 -8.16
CA ILE A 27 -8.98 12.83 -9.43
C ILE A 27 -8.51 11.38 -9.37
N ILE A 28 -7.82 10.97 -8.30
CA ILE A 28 -7.38 9.59 -8.09
C ILE A 28 -8.59 8.64 -8.09
N LYS A 29 -9.64 8.95 -7.32
CA LYS A 29 -10.88 8.17 -7.28
C LYS A 29 -11.55 8.01 -8.65
N LYS A 30 -11.53 9.03 -9.49
CA LYS A 30 -12.32 9.07 -10.73
C LYS A 30 -11.55 8.63 -11.97
N TRP A 31 -10.24 8.85 -12.03
CA TRP A 31 -9.47 8.80 -13.27
C TRP A 31 -8.29 7.84 -13.27
N LEU A 32 -7.75 7.49 -12.11
CA LEU A 32 -6.53 6.67 -12.06
C LEU A 32 -6.82 5.21 -12.41
N TYR A 33 -8.00 4.71 -12.03
CA TYR A 33 -8.37 3.33 -12.27
C TYR A 33 -9.84 3.22 -12.73
N SER A 34 -10.04 2.60 -13.87
CA SER A 34 -11.38 2.30 -14.40
C SER A 34 -12.04 1.09 -13.72
N ASP A 35 -11.27 0.30 -12.97
CA ASP A 35 -11.70 -0.92 -12.30
C ASP A 35 -11.34 -0.84 -10.81
N LYS A 36 -12.35 -0.88 -9.93
CA LYS A 36 -12.16 -0.82 -8.48
C LYS A 36 -11.32 -1.99 -7.95
N ASP A 37 -11.39 -3.17 -8.59
CA ASP A 37 -10.64 -4.38 -8.19
C ASP A 37 -9.14 -4.15 -8.00
N ILE A 38 -8.60 -3.14 -8.68
CA ILE A 38 -7.16 -2.82 -8.67
C ILE A 38 -6.65 -2.47 -7.27
N PHE A 39 -7.50 -1.92 -6.37
CA PHE A 39 -7.05 -1.60 -5.02
C PHE A 39 -6.46 -2.81 -4.30
N LEU A 40 -7.10 -3.98 -4.42
CA LEU A 40 -6.63 -5.19 -3.74
C LEU A 40 -5.31 -5.67 -4.32
N ARG A 41 -5.17 -5.63 -5.65
CA ARG A 41 -3.90 -5.95 -6.32
C ARG A 41 -2.76 -5.06 -5.80
N GLU A 42 -2.97 -3.75 -5.73
CA GLU A 42 -1.95 -2.79 -5.30
C GLU A 42 -1.54 -3.03 -3.85
N LEU A 43 -2.51 -3.20 -2.94
CA LEU A 43 -2.21 -3.40 -1.52
C LEU A 43 -1.51 -4.74 -1.27
N VAL A 44 -1.95 -5.81 -1.90
CA VAL A 44 -1.31 -7.13 -1.78
C VAL A 44 0.09 -7.12 -2.40
N SER A 45 0.28 -6.47 -3.55
CA SER A 45 1.60 -6.32 -4.16
C SER A 45 2.56 -5.53 -3.27
N ASN A 46 2.08 -4.47 -2.59
CA ASN A 46 2.88 -3.73 -1.63
C ASN A 46 3.32 -4.60 -0.44
N GLY A 47 2.45 -5.49 0.05
CA GLY A 47 2.80 -6.47 1.09
C GLY A 47 3.86 -7.47 0.60
N CYS A 48 3.74 -7.96 -0.63
CA CYS A 48 4.75 -8.84 -1.24
C CYS A 48 6.11 -8.12 -1.42
N ASP A 49 6.07 -6.85 -1.83
CA ASP A 49 7.28 -6.02 -1.95
C ASP A 49 7.95 -5.78 -0.59
N ALA A 50 7.14 -5.57 0.48
CA ALA A 50 7.64 -5.41 1.84
C ALA A 50 8.38 -6.67 2.31
N VAL A 51 7.85 -7.86 2.03
CA VAL A 51 8.52 -9.14 2.30
C VAL A 51 9.78 -9.31 1.46
N THR A 52 9.72 -8.97 0.17
CA THR A 52 10.86 -9.09 -0.75
C THR A 52 12.03 -8.19 -0.31
N LYS A 53 11.73 -6.96 0.10
CA LYS A 53 12.72 -6.03 0.67
C LYS A 53 13.38 -6.58 1.92
N LEU A 54 12.59 -7.14 2.83
CA LEU A 54 13.11 -7.76 4.06
C LEU A 54 14.05 -8.94 3.75
N LYS A 55 13.64 -9.85 2.86
CA LYS A 55 14.47 -10.98 2.43
C LYS A 55 15.80 -10.52 1.82
N LYS A 56 15.77 -9.43 1.02
CA LYS A 56 17.01 -8.85 0.47
C LYS A 56 17.92 -8.31 1.56
N LEU A 57 17.39 -7.55 2.53
CA LEU A 57 18.17 -7.05 3.66
C LEU A 57 18.76 -8.18 4.49
N ALA A 58 18.02 -9.25 4.72
CA ALA A 58 18.50 -10.42 5.43
C ALA A 58 19.64 -11.12 4.65
N SER A 59 19.52 -11.23 3.32
CA SER A 59 20.56 -11.85 2.49
C SER A 59 21.90 -11.12 2.49
N ILE A 60 21.88 -9.82 2.77
CA ILE A 60 23.11 -9.00 2.88
C ILE A 60 23.51 -8.74 4.35
N GLY A 61 22.81 -9.35 5.32
CA GLY A 61 23.13 -9.25 6.75
C GLY A 61 22.66 -7.95 7.42
N GLU A 62 21.81 -7.15 6.78
CA GLU A 62 21.24 -5.90 7.33
C GLU A 62 19.93 -6.12 8.10
N ALA A 63 19.33 -7.30 8.04
CA ALA A 63 18.16 -7.68 8.82
C ALA A 63 18.32 -9.08 9.38
N GLN A 64 17.74 -9.33 10.57
CA GLN A 64 17.67 -10.68 11.13
C GLN A 64 16.26 -11.23 10.90
N ILE A 65 16.19 -12.46 10.37
CA ILE A 65 14.96 -13.22 10.21
C ILE A 65 15.16 -14.62 10.77
N ASP A 66 14.09 -15.21 11.31
CA ASP A 66 14.12 -16.61 11.71
C ASP A 66 14.05 -17.50 10.46
N GLU A 67 14.91 -18.51 10.34
CA GLU A 67 14.92 -19.43 9.19
C GLU A 67 13.62 -20.23 9.04
N SER A 68 12.87 -20.39 10.13
CA SER A 68 11.56 -21.06 10.15
C SER A 68 10.39 -20.15 9.84
N GLU A 69 10.62 -18.84 9.71
CA GLU A 69 9.55 -17.85 9.51
C GLU A 69 8.90 -18.02 8.12
N LYS A 70 7.57 -18.16 8.14
CA LYS A 70 6.77 -18.19 6.91
C LYS A 70 6.31 -16.77 6.57
N PHE A 71 6.78 -16.29 5.43
CA PHE A 71 6.37 -15.00 4.90
C PHE A 71 5.04 -15.11 4.20
N LYS A 72 4.14 -14.18 4.52
CA LYS A 72 2.77 -14.18 4.00
C LYS A 72 2.17 -12.78 3.91
N VAL A 73 1.18 -12.68 3.06
CA VAL A 73 0.19 -11.59 3.08
C VAL A 73 -1.16 -12.21 3.42
N THR A 74 -1.87 -11.64 4.37
CA THR A 74 -3.19 -12.12 4.79
C THR A 74 -4.24 -11.07 4.46
N VAL A 75 -5.35 -11.49 3.86
CA VAL A 75 -6.54 -10.68 3.58
C VAL A 75 -7.67 -11.20 4.46
N SER A 76 -8.05 -10.41 5.46
CA SER A 76 -9.10 -10.80 6.43
C SER A 76 -10.36 -9.96 6.21
N ILE A 77 -11.51 -10.64 6.13
CA ILE A 77 -12.81 -10.04 5.84
C ILE A 77 -13.66 -10.03 7.11
N PHE A 78 -13.97 -8.85 7.62
CA PHE A 78 -14.85 -8.65 8.78
C PHE A 78 -16.17 -8.05 8.28
N LYS A 79 -17.10 -8.90 7.88
CA LYS A 79 -18.32 -8.51 7.19
C LYS A 79 -19.22 -7.62 8.05
N ASP A 80 -19.45 -8.00 9.30
CA ASP A 80 -20.32 -7.26 10.22
C ASP A 80 -19.72 -5.89 10.63
N ALA A 81 -18.40 -5.82 10.72
CA ALA A 81 -17.69 -4.56 10.97
C ALA A 81 -17.48 -3.72 9.70
N LYS A 82 -17.87 -4.23 8.51
CA LYS A 82 -17.60 -3.63 7.21
C LYS A 82 -16.13 -3.27 6.99
N LYS A 83 -15.24 -4.18 7.42
CA LYS A 83 -13.79 -3.98 7.32
C LYS A 83 -13.15 -5.04 6.44
N LEU A 84 -12.18 -4.60 5.61
CA LEU A 84 -11.25 -5.46 4.92
C LEU A 84 -9.84 -5.12 5.42
N VAL A 85 -9.11 -6.14 5.86
CA VAL A 85 -7.79 -5.97 6.47
C VAL A 85 -6.75 -6.71 5.63
N ILE A 86 -5.70 -6.02 5.22
CA ILE A 86 -4.56 -6.60 4.52
C ILE A 86 -3.34 -6.48 5.44
N SER A 87 -2.73 -7.61 5.78
CA SER A 87 -1.58 -7.66 6.68
C SER A 87 -0.43 -8.43 6.07
N ASP A 88 0.79 -7.92 6.22
CA ASP A 88 2.03 -8.60 5.87
C ASP A 88 2.97 -8.71 7.09
N ASN A 89 3.91 -9.64 7.02
CA ASN A 89 5.03 -9.75 7.96
C ASN A 89 6.37 -9.36 7.30
N GLY A 90 6.32 -8.38 6.40
CA GLY A 90 7.47 -7.83 5.69
C GLY A 90 8.33 -6.88 6.52
N ILE A 91 8.98 -5.94 5.86
CA ILE A 91 9.94 -5.00 6.47
C ILE A 91 9.32 -4.05 7.49
N GLY A 92 8.01 -3.76 7.38
CA GLY A 92 7.33 -2.72 8.17
C GLY A 92 7.86 -1.31 7.89
N MET A 93 7.35 -0.33 8.64
CA MET A 93 7.72 1.09 8.51
C MET A 93 7.81 1.73 9.89
N THR A 94 8.72 2.69 10.05
CA THR A 94 8.72 3.64 11.18
C THR A 94 7.74 4.78 10.91
N ALA A 95 7.46 5.62 11.92
CA ALA A 95 6.61 6.80 11.75
C ALA A 95 7.15 7.75 10.68
N GLU A 96 8.48 7.95 10.63
CA GLU A 96 9.14 8.79 9.63
C GLU A 96 9.04 8.21 8.21
N GLU A 97 9.10 6.87 8.11
CA GLU A 97 8.93 6.18 6.82
C GLU A 97 7.48 6.26 6.35
N ILE A 98 6.50 6.16 7.25
CA ILE A 98 5.09 6.39 6.92
C ILE A 98 4.90 7.83 6.42
N ASP A 99 5.41 8.83 7.13
CA ASP A 99 5.32 10.22 6.69
C ASP A 99 5.95 10.43 5.31
N LYS A 100 7.09 9.82 5.07
CA LYS A 100 7.83 9.94 3.80
C LYS A 100 7.14 9.22 2.64
N TYR A 101 6.65 7.98 2.84
CA TYR A 101 6.19 7.11 1.75
C TYR A 101 4.67 7.09 1.56
N ILE A 102 3.93 7.47 2.59
CA ILE A 102 2.47 7.54 2.53
C ILE A 102 1.98 8.97 2.32
N ASN A 103 2.53 9.96 3.02
CA ASN A 103 2.05 11.34 2.91
C ASN A 103 2.59 12.10 1.69
N GLN A 104 3.69 11.63 1.08
CA GLN A 104 4.23 12.24 -0.14
C GLN A 104 3.72 11.49 -1.37
N ILE A 105 2.66 11.99 -1.97
CA ILE A 105 2.03 11.40 -3.15
C ILE A 105 3.03 11.31 -4.31
N ALA A 106 3.04 10.16 -5.01
CA ALA A 106 3.97 9.84 -6.08
C ALA A 106 5.45 9.70 -5.65
N PHE A 107 5.73 9.63 -4.35
CA PHE A 107 7.04 9.26 -3.84
C PHE A 107 7.10 7.74 -3.61
N SER A 108 8.00 7.04 -4.29
CA SER A 108 8.08 5.58 -4.21
C SER A 108 9.25 5.12 -3.36
N GLY A 109 8.96 4.48 -2.22
CA GLY A 109 9.97 3.78 -1.42
C GLY A 109 10.65 2.61 -2.15
N ALA A 110 10.09 2.13 -3.26
CA ALA A 110 10.72 1.15 -4.14
C ALA A 110 11.93 1.76 -4.86
N SER A 111 11.81 2.98 -5.38
CA SER A 111 12.91 3.68 -6.06
C SER A 111 14.08 3.95 -5.12
N ASP A 112 13.80 4.39 -3.90
CA ASP A 112 14.83 4.62 -2.86
C ASP A 112 15.55 3.32 -2.50
N PHE A 113 14.80 2.24 -2.30
CA PHE A 113 15.35 0.93 -1.99
C PHE A 113 16.24 0.40 -3.12
N LEU A 114 15.74 0.44 -4.37
CA LEU A 114 16.50 0.00 -5.53
C LEU A 114 17.76 0.82 -5.74
N SER A 115 17.73 2.14 -5.51
CA SER A 115 18.92 2.99 -5.66
C SER A 115 19.99 2.67 -4.63
N LYS A 116 19.60 2.24 -3.41
CA LYS A 116 20.52 1.93 -2.31
C LYS A 116 21.11 0.52 -2.42
N TYR A 117 20.33 -0.44 -2.93
CA TYR A 117 20.69 -1.88 -2.89
C TYR A 117 20.81 -2.53 -4.26
N LYS A 118 20.89 -1.76 -5.35
CA LYS A 118 21.05 -2.28 -6.71
C LYS A 118 22.51 -2.70 -6.93
N GLU A 119 22.77 -3.99 -6.92
CA GLU A 119 24.01 -4.56 -7.47
C GLU A 119 23.89 -4.69 -9.00
N GLU A 120 25.00 -4.51 -9.74
CA GLU A 120 25.02 -4.52 -11.22
C GLU A 120 24.52 -5.83 -11.84
N ASP A 121 24.45 -6.93 -11.08
CA ASP A 121 24.07 -8.27 -11.53
C ASP A 121 22.66 -8.73 -11.06
N ASP A 122 21.89 -7.91 -10.35
CA ASP A 122 20.61 -8.32 -9.77
C ASP A 122 19.45 -8.28 -10.79
N LYS A 123 19.44 -9.28 -11.69
CA LYS A 123 18.32 -9.53 -12.63
C LYS A 123 17.06 -10.05 -11.94
N GLY A 124 17.04 -10.17 -10.61
CA GLY A 124 16.01 -10.88 -9.85
C GLY A 124 15.24 -10.03 -8.83
N SER A 125 15.54 -8.76 -8.61
CA SER A 125 14.80 -7.93 -7.67
C SER A 125 13.48 -7.47 -8.29
N GLN A 126 12.45 -8.31 -8.19
CA GLN A 126 11.10 -8.06 -8.70
C GLN A 126 10.32 -7.23 -7.67
N ILE A 127 10.67 -5.96 -7.50
CA ILE A 127 9.80 -5.01 -6.80
C ILE A 127 8.74 -4.55 -7.78
N ILE A 128 7.45 -4.69 -7.41
CA ILE A 128 6.30 -4.49 -8.28
C ILE A 128 5.82 -3.04 -8.26
N GLY A 129 5.84 -2.39 -7.08
CA GLY A 129 5.34 -1.02 -6.88
C GLY A 129 6.35 0.06 -7.23
N HIS A 130 6.17 0.72 -8.38
CA HIS A 130 7.12 1.74 -8.86
C HIS A 130 6.65 3.19 -8.72
N PHE A 131 5.36 3.46 -8.53
CA PHE A 131 4.81 4.81 -8.75
C PHE A 131 4.39 5.55 -7.48
N GLY A 132 4.38 4.92 -6.30
CA GLY A 132 3.95 5.55 -5.04
C GLY A 132 2.48 6.01 -5.02
N LEU A 133 1.65 5.50 -5.92
CA LEU A 133 0.23 5.84 -6.02
C LEU A 133 -0.69 4.67 -5.66
N GLY A 134 -0.17 3.45 -5.65
CA GLY A 134 -0.96 2.22 -5.48
C GLY A 134 -1.72 2.19 -4.16
N PHE A 135 -1.12 2.67 -3.07
CA PHE A 135 -1.77 2.75 -1.76
C PHE A 135 -3.07 3.55 -1.78
N TYR A 136 -3.08 4.67 -2.51
CA TYR A 136 -4.25 5.56 -2.56
C TYR A 136 -5.46 4.95 -3.28
N SER A 137 -5.28 3.85 -4.02
CA SER A 137 -6.39 3.09 -4.60
C SER A 137 -7.34 2.53 -3.53
N ALA A 138 -6.88 2.37 -2.28
CA ALA A 138 -7.70 2.01 -1.13
C ALA A 138 -8.92 2.91 -0.96
N PHE A 139 -8.78 4.21 -1.21
CA PHE A 139 -9.86 5.19 -1.11
C PHE A 139 -10.90 5.10 -2.23
N MET A 140 -10.73 4.22 -3.20
CA MET A 140 -11.78 3.92 -4.20
C MET A 140 -12.92 3.10 -3.60
N VAL A 141 -12.64 2.34 -2.53
CA VAL A 141 -13.57 1.39 -1.91
C VAL A 141 -13.79 1.67 -0.42
N ALA A 142 -12.92 2.43 0.21
CA ALA A 142 -12.98 2.75 1.63
C ALA A 142 -13.28 4.24 1.87
N TYR A 143 -14.08 4.52 2.90
CA TYR A 143 -14.29 5.88 3.38
C TYR A 143 -13.21 6.31 4.37
N SER A 144 -12.53 5.36 5.02
CA SER A 144 -11.34 5.62 5.82
C SER A 144 -10.37 4.45 5.78
N VAL A 145 -9.08 4.76 5.94
CA VAL A 145 -7.98 3.81 5.89
C VAL A 145 -7.09 4.01 7.11
N GLU A 146 -6.70 2.89 7.74
CA GLU A 146 -5.74 2.87 8.84
C GLU A 146 -4.54 2.03 8.43
N ILE A 147 -3.34 2.47 8.78
CA ILE A 147 -2.10 1.70 8.69
C ILE A 147 -1.56 1.54 10.11
N ASP A 148 -1.26 0.32 10.53
CA ASP A 148 -0.50 0.04 11.74
C ASP A 148 0.75 -0.74 11.35
N SER A 149 1.93 -0.22 11.63
CA SER A 149 3.19 -0.76 11.13
C SER A 149 4.27 -0.77 12.20
N LEU A 150 5.06 -1.85 12.22
CA LEU A 150 6.25 -1.97 13.05
C LEU A 150 7.44 -2.35 12.14
N SER A 151 8.45 -1.48 12.11
CA SER A 151 9.66 -1.68 11.32
C SER A 151 10.51 -2.84 11.84
N TYR A 152 11.30 -3.46 10.96
CA TYR A 152 12.30 -4.47 11.29
C TYR A 152 13.48 -3.93 12.11
N GLN A 153 13.63 -2.62 12.18
CA GLN A 153 14.76 -1.96 12.83
C GLN A 153 14.71 -2.17 14.34
N ASP A 154 15.86 -2.49 14.93
CA ASP A 154 15.97 -2.70 16.38
C ASP A 154 15.53 -1.46 17.16
N GLY A 155 14.63 -1.69 18.12
CA GLY A 155 14.09 -0.62 18.97
C GLY A 155 13.04 0.27 18.28
N ALA A 156 12.62 -0.05 17.05
CA ALA A 156 11.51 0.63 16.41
C ALA A 156 10.23 0.52 17.25
N LYS A 157 9.43 1.58 17.21
CA LYS A 157 8.09 1.59 17.79
C LYS A 157 7.05 1.42 16.70
N ALA A 158 5.96 0.78 17.04
CA ALA A 158 4.82 0.71 16.14
C ALA A 158 4.25 2.11 15.93
N ALA A 159 3.83 2.39 14.69
CA ALA A 159 3.23 3.66 14.31
C ALA A 159 1.89 3.39 13.61
N LYS A 160 0.88 4.18 13.96
CA LYS A 160 -0.47 4.12 13.42
C LYS A 160 -0.80 5.41 12.69
N TRP A 161 -1.17 5.27 11.43
CA TRP A 161 -1.63 6.34 10.56
C TRP A 161 -3.08 6.13 10.20
N THR A 162 -3.88 7.20 10.22
CA THR A 162 -5.31 7.15 9.86
C THR A 162 -5.68 8.34 8.99
N CYS A 163 -6.54 8.09 7.99
CA CYS A 163 -7.08 9.12 7.10
C CYS A 163 -8.49 8.73 6.65
N ASP A 164 -9.38 9.70 6.61
CA ASP A 164 -10.77 9.55 6.16
C ASP A 164 -10.97 9.90 4.67
N GLY A 165 -9.88 9.98 3.92
CA GLY A 165 -9.90 10.36 2.51
C GLY A 165 -9.94 11.88 2.29
N SER A 166 -9.81 12.68 3.35
CA SER A 166 -9.49 14.11 3.30
C SER A 166 -7.99 14.33 3.09
N MET A 167 -7.55 15.57 3.16
CA MET A 167 -6.11 15.91 3.12
C MET A 167 -5.45 15.84 4.50
N GLU A 168 -6.22 15.56 5.53
CA GLU A 168 -5.73 15.47 6.89
C GLU A 168 -5.51 14.00 7.28
N PHE A 169 -4.49 13.75 8.06
CA PHE A 169 -4.18 12.44 8.61
C PHE A 169 -3.77 12.59 10.08
N ASP A 170 -3.97 11.53 10.84
CA ASP A 170 -3.41 11.39 12.18
C ASP A 170 -2.27 10.37 12.16
N LEU A 171 -1.16 10.69 12.83
CA LEU A 171 -0.04 9.78 13.06
C LEU A 171 0.20 9.66 14.56
N THR A 172 0.02 8.47 15.10
CA THR A 172 0.10 8.16 16.54
C THR A 172 0.94 6.91 16.81
N ASP A 173 1.14 6.57 18.07
CA ASP A 173 1.73 5.27 18.43
C ASP A 173 0.79 4.14 17.95
N GLY A 174 1.38 3.09 17.38
CA GLY A 174 0.67 1.92 16.89
C GLY A 174 0.53 0.81 17.95
N ASP A 175 -0.27 -0.20 17.62
CA ASP A 175 -0.59 -1.31 18.53
C ASP A 175 0.17 -2.59 18.15
N ARG A 176 0.86 -2.64 17.00
CA ARG A 176 1.58 -3.84 16.56
C ARG A 176 2.72 -4.21 17.49
N THR A 177 2.82 -5.50 17.78
CA THR A 177 3.90 -6.09 18.57
C THR A 177 4.88 -6.90 17.74
N GLU A 178 4.50 -7.22 16.50
CA GLU A 178 5.29 -7.97 15.54
C GLU A 178 5.58 -7.10 14.30
N ARG A 179 6.74 -7.31 13.69
CA ARG A 179 7.17 -6.65 12.46
C ARG A 179 6.15 -6.84 11.33
N GLY A 180 6.03 -5.85 10.48
CA GLY A 180 5.19 -5.86 9.29
C GLY A 180 4.19 -4.71 9.28
N THR A 181 3.24 -4.76 8.36
CA THR A 181 2.22 -3.73 8.19
C THR A 181 0.83 -4.32 8.13
N THR A 182 -0.12 -3.68 8.79
CA THR A 182 -1.55 -3.95 8.68
C THR A 182 -2.24 -2.73 8.10
N ILE A 183 -2.99 -2.91 7.03
CA ILE A 183 -3.84 -1.89 6.41
C ILE A 183 -5.28 -2.29 6.63
N THR A 184 -6.05 -1.46 7.34
CA THR A 184 -7.47 -1.66 7.59
C THR A 184 -8.28 -0.68 6.74
N LEU A 185 -9.16 -1.22 5.90
CA LEU A 185 -10.08 -0.49 5.06
C LEU A 185 -11.47 -0.52 5.70
N ASN A 186 -12.02 0.64 6.05
CA ASN A 186 -13.42 0.77 6.42
C ASN A 186 -14.22 0.95 5.12
N ILE A 187 -14.89 -0.10 4.68
CA ILE A 187 -15.51 -0.21 3.35
C ILE A 187 -16.71 0.71 3.23
N ALA A 188 -16.77 1.47 2.15
CA ALA A 188 -17.87 2.36 1.83
C ALA A 188 -19.12 1.57 1.41
N GLU A 189 -20.31 2.12 1.62
CA GLU A 189 -21.59 1.47 1.32
C GLU A 189 -21.74 1.06 -0.16
N ASP A 190 -21.16 1.84 -1.08
CA ASP A 190 -21.18 1.55 -2.52
C ASP A 190 -20.16 0.50 -2.95
N SER A 191 -19.46 -0.12 -2.02
CA SER A 191 -18.34 -1.04 -2.24
C SER A 191 -18.41 -2.29 -1.35
N GLU A 192 -19.59 -2.60 -0.77
CA GLU A 192 -19.79 -3.77 0.10
C GLU A 192 -19.58 -5.11 -0.62
N GLU A 193 -19.58 -5.13 -1.94
CA GLU A 193 -19.22 -6.31 -2.73
C GLU A 193 -17.82 -6.85 -2.41
N PHE A 194 -16.90 -6.01 -1.93
CA PHE A 194 -15.56 -6.40 -1.50
C PHE A 194 -15.51 -7.00 -0.08
N LEU A 195 -16.64 -7.15 0.58
CA LEU A 195 -16.79 -7.92 1.82
C LEU A 195 -17.24 -9.37 1.55
N GLU A 196 -17.46 -9.73 0.28
CA GLU A 196 -17.77 -11.10 -0.10
C GLU A 196 -16.50 -11.88 -0.40
N GLU A 197 -16.31 -13.03 0.29
CA GLU A 197 -15.13 -13.89 0.11
C GLU A 197 -14.92 -14.31 -1.34
N SER A 198 -16.01 -14.65 -2.04
CA SER A 198 -15.95 -15.04 -3.45
C SER A 198 -15.39 -13.94 -4.35
N THR A 199 -15.75 -12.67 -4.09
CA THR A 199 -15.24 -11.50 -4.82
C THR A 199 -13.74 -11.33 -4.57
N ILE A 200 -13.32 -11.35 -3.31
CA ILE A 200 -11.90 -11.24 -2.94
C ILE A 200 -11.07 -12.35 -3.58
N ARG A 201 -11.53 -13.61 -3.51
CA ARG A 201 -10.84 -14.76 -4.13
C ARG A 201 -10.71 -14.61 -5.64
N GLN A 202 -11.77 -14.15 -6.33
CA GLN A 202 -11.73 -13.92 -7.78
C GLN A 202 -10.69 -12.86 -8.16
N ILE A 203 -10.64 -11.74 -7.42
CA ILE A 203 -9.68 -10.66 -7.65
C ILE A 203 -8.25 -11.15 -7.41
N LEU A 204 -8.01 -11.83 -6.30
CA LEU A 204 -6.68 -12.38 -5.99
C LEU A 204 -6.24 -13.38 -7.04
N HIS A 205 -7.12 -14.27 -7.48
CA HIS A 205 -6.81 -15.21 -8.55
C HIS A 205 -6.50 -14.50 -9.88
N LYS A 206 -7.27 -13.46 -10.22
CA LYS A 206 -7.09 -12.69 -11.47
C LYS A 206 -5.76 -11.93 -11.52
N TYR A 207 -5.34 -11.33 -10.39
CA TYR A 207 -4.23 -10.38 -10.40
C TYR A 207 -2.99 -10.81 -9.60
N CYS A 208 -3.15 -11.71 -8.63
CA CYS A 208 -2.09 -12.04 -7.67
C CYS A 208 -1.56 -13.47 -7.83
N ALA A 209 -2.06 -14.24 -8.82
CA ALA A 209 -1.73 -15.65 -9.04
C ALA A 209 -0.22 -15.95 -9.18
N PHE A 210 0.56 -15.00 -9.62
CA PHE A 210 2.00 -15.18 -9.89
C PHE A 210 2.88 -14.41 -8.90
N LEU A 211 2.32 -13.90 -7.80
CA LEU A 211 3.10 -13.22 -6.79
C LEU A 211 3.96 -14.21 -6.01
N PRO A 212 5.20 -13.85 -5.62
CA PRO A 212 6.17 -14.80 -5.06
C PRO A 212 5.95 -15.09 -3.57
N ILE A 213 4.92 -14.54 -2.94
CA ILE A 213 4.62 -14.66 -1.51
C ILE A 213 3.26 -15.32 -1.35
N GLU A 214 3.14 -16.22 -0.37
CA GLU A 214 1.88 -16.89 -0.05
C GLU A 214 0.83 -15.86 0.40
N ILE A 215 -0.38 -15.96 -0.18
CA ILE A 215 -1.51 -15.08 0.13
C ILE A 215 -2.60 -15.93 0.79
N TYR A 216 -3.04 -15.51 1.97
CA TYR A 216 -4.09 -16.15 2.74
C TYR A 216 -5.35 -15.29 2.72
N VAL A 217 -6.51 -15.93 2.66
CA VAL A 217 -7.80 -15.27 2.88
C VAL A 217 -8.42 -15.84 4.13
N GLU A 218 -8.81 -14.97 5.04
CA GLU A 218 -9.44 -15.30 6.30
C GLU A 218 -10.81 -14.63 6.38
N VAL A 219 -11.81 -15.38 6.84
CA VAL A 219 -13.12 -14.86 7.22
C VAL A 219 -13.30 -15.21 8.69
N PRO A 220 -12.86 -14.32 9.62
CA PRO A 220 -13.04 -14.57 11.04
C PRO A 220 -14.54 -14.64 11.35
N GLU A 221 -14.99 -15.76 11.90
CA GLU A 221 -16.34 -15.87 12.44
C GLU A 221 -16.44 -15.04 13.74
N ASP A 222 -17.53 -14.27 13.88
CA ASP A 222 -17.84 -13.61 15.13
C ASP A 222 -17.98 -14.66 16.25
N LYS A 223 -17.26 -14.46 17.33
CA LYS A 223 -17.06 -15.29 18.51
C LYS A 223 -18.22 -16.21 18.88
N HIS A 224 -18.28 -17.39 18.26
CA HIS A 224 -18.79 -18.61 18.85
C HIS A 224 -17.93 -19.78 18.39
N GLU A 225 -17.01 -20.20 19.29
CA GLU A 225 -16.32 -21.48 19.38
C GLU A 225 -15.56 -22.02 18.14
N ASP A 226 -14.22 -22.05 18.31
CA ASP A 226 -13.30 -23.06 17.77
C ASP A 226 -13.50 -23.54 16.32
N HIS A 227 -13.08 -22.75 15.35
CA HIS A 227 -12.35 -23.21 14.14
C HIS A 227 -12.06 -22.02 13.24
N CYS A 228 -10.83 -21.54 13.28
CA CYS A 228 -10.31 -20.63 12.27
C CYS A 228 -9.98 -21.45 11.01
N ASP A 229 -10.86 -21.44 10.04
CA ASP A 229 -10.57 -22.04 8.73
C ASP A 229 -9.65 -21.10 7.93
N LEU A 230 -8.33 -21.30 8.13
CA LEU A 230 -7.30 -20.73 7.27
C LEU A 230 -7.37 -21.42 5.90
N SER A 231 -8.09 -20.87 4.95
CA SER A 231 -8.07 -21.38 3.60
C SER A 231 -6.91 -20.79 2.81
N LEU A 232 -5.87 -21.60 2.64
CA LEU A 232 -4.72 -21.28 1.78
C LEU A 232 -5.17 -21.15 0.33
N ILE A 233 -4.93 -20.02 -0.30
CA ILE A 233 -4.94 -19.94 -1.76
C ILE A 233 -3.54 -20.35 -2.22
N HIS A 234 -3.36 -21.64 -2.53
CA HIS A 234 -2.27 -22.05 -3.38
C HIS A 234 -2.59 -21.62 -4.80
N ILE A 235 -1.90 -20.61 -5.23
CA ILE A 235 -1.92 -20.15 -6.61
C ILE A 235 -0.60 -20.53 -7.25
#